data_20f293769831a1f801c710ea2a1a36f4
#
_entry.id   20f293769831a1f801c710ea2a1a36f4
#
_cell.length_a   1.000
_cell.length_b   1.000
_cell.length_c   1.000
_cell.angle_alpha   90.00
_cell.angle_beta   90.00
_cell.angle_gamma   90.00
#
_symmetry.space_group_name_H-M   'P 1'
#
loop_
_entity.id
_entity.type
_entity.pdbx_description
1 polymer ?
#
loop_
_entity_poly.entity_id
_entity_poly.type
_entity_poly.pdbx_seq_one_letter_code
_entity_poly.pdbx_strand_id
1 'polypeptide(L)' 'MAKTVFDVLKERIEDDKSSALEFLGSGGAKDFAQYKEVVGLIRGLEASKNHMEDLAKNYMENDDD' A
#
# COMPACT_ATOMS: atom_id res chain seq x y z
N MET A 1 7.39 12.31 18.24
CA MET A 1 8.35 12.07 17.16
C MET A 1 7.78 12.48 15.82
N ALA A 2 8.60 13.11 15.02
CA ALA A 2 8.16 13.54 13.70
C ALA A 2 8.02 12.36 12.77
N LYS A 3 6.99 12.39 11.96
CA LYS A 3 6.80 11.37 10.92
C LYS A 3 7.76 11.63 9.78
N THR A 4 8.31 10.57 9.23
CA THR A 4 9.14 10.67 8.04
C THR A 4 8.26 10.64 6.80
N VAL A 5 8.87 10.97 5.64
CA VAL A 5 8.15 10.86 4.38
C VAL A 5 7.72 9.40 4.13
N PHE A 6 8.50 8.45 4.62
CA PHE A 6 8.17 7.03 4.49
C PHE A 6 6.91 6.68 5.28
N ASP A 7 6.78 7.25 6.48
CA ASP A 7 5.58 7.03 7.30
C ASP A 7 4.34 7.57 6.63
N VAL A 8 4.44 8.75 6.04
CA VAL A 8 3.31 9.38 5.36
C VAL A 8 2.91 8.57 4.13
N LEU A 9 3.89 8.13 3.34
CA LEU A 9 3.62 7.30 2.17
C LEU A 9 2.96 6.00 2.56
N LYS A 10 3.44 5.38 3.63
CA LYS A 10 2.86 4.14 4.11
C LYS A 10 1.40 4.32 4.49
N GLU A 11 1.08 5.41 5.18
CA GLU A 11 -0.30 5.70 5.57
C GLU A 11 -1.19 5.87 4.35
N ARG A 12 -0.69 6.58 3.33
CA ARG A 12 -1.46 6.79 2.10
C ARG A 12 -1.71 5.49 1.36
N ILE A 13 -0.72 4.63 1.31
CA ILE A 13 -0.86 3.32 0.67
C ILE A 13 -1.88 2.48 1.42
N GLU A 14 -1.81 2.50 2.76
CA GLU A 14 -2.77 1.77 3.59
C GLU A 14 -4.20 2.30 3.39
N ASP A 15 -4.36 3.61 3.27
CA ASP A 15 -5.66 4.21 3.01
C ASP A 15 -6.21 3.78 1.66
N ASP A 16 -5.38 3.79 0.63
CA ASP A 16 -5.79 3.38 -0.71
C ASP A 16 -6.19 1.91 -0.73
N LYS A 17 -5.41 1.09 -0.01
CA LYS A 17 -5.71 -0.34 0.09
C LYS A 17 -7.03 -0.57 0.82
N SER A 18 -7.25 0.16 1.91
CA SER A 18 -8.51 0.05 2.66
C SER A 18 -9.69 0.45 1.80
N SER A 19 -9.55 1.51 1.00
CA SER A 19 -10.61 1.95 0.12
C SER A 19 -10.94 0.89 -0.93
N ALA A 20 -9.92 0.25 -1.48
CA ALA A 20 -10.13 -0.81 -2.48
C ALA A 20 -10.81 -2.02 -1.86
N LEU A 21 -10.41 -2.40 -0.65
CA LEU A 21 -11.03 -3.51 0.07
C LEU A 21 -12.50 -3.19 0.39
N GLU A 22 -12.77 -1.97 0.80
CA GLU A 22 -14.12 -1.51 1.10
C GLU A 22 -15.00 -1.57 -0.15
N PHE A 23 -14.45 -1.16 -1.29
CA PHE A 23 -15.15 -1.22 -2.56
C PHE A 23 -15.57 -2.66 -2.87
N LEU A 24 -14.65 -3.61 -2.72
CA LEU A 24 -14.95 -5.02 -2.95
C LEU A 24 -15.97 -5.55 -1.93
N GLY A 25 -15.78 -5.19 -0.66
CA GLY A 25 -16.64 -5.66 0.41
C GLY A 25 -18.07 -5.16 0.31
N SER A 26 -18.26 -3.99 -0.30
CA SER A 26 -19.60 -3.42 -0.47
C SER A 26 -20.27 -3.88 -1.78
N GLY A 27 -19.64 -4.77 -2.51
CA GLY A 27 -20.21 -5.27 -3.76
C GLY A 27 -19.99 -4.33 -4.94
N GLY A 28 -18.95 -3.51 -4.88
CA GLY A 28 -18.69 -2.53 -5.95
C GLY A 28 -18.26 -3.16 -7.26
N ALA A 29 -17.65 -4.34 -7.20
CA ALA A 29 -17.23 -5.03 -8.43
C ALA A 29 -18.46 -5.63 -9.12
N LYS A 30 -18.65 -5.28 -10.38
CA LYS A 30 -19.84 -5.68 -11.15
C LYS A 30 -19.66 -7.03 -11.82
N ASP A 31 -18.42 -7.43 -12.09
CA ASP A 31 -18.15 -8.70 -12.74
C ASP A 31 -16.77 -9.18 -12.29
N PHE A 32 -16.44 -10.37 -12.75
CA PHE A 32 -15.16 -10.99 -12.35
C PHE A 32 -13.95 -10.22 -12.84
N ALA A 33 -14.04 -9.65 -14.04
CA ALA A 33 -12.94 -8.86 -14.59
C ALA A 33 -12.64 -7.64 -13.72
N GLN A 34 -13.67 -6.94 -13.29
CA GLN A 34 -13.50 -5.80 -12.41
C GLN A 34 -12.96 -6.22 -11.04
N TYR A 35 -13.45 -7.34 -10.54
CA TYR A 35 -12.95 -7.90 -9.28
C TYR A 35 -11.44 -8.15 -9.37
N LYS A 36 -11.00 -8.81 -10.44
CA LYS A 36 -9.59 -9.11 -10.64
C LYS A 36 -8.75 -7.84 -10.77
N GLU A 37 -9.29 -6.84 -11.40
CA GLU A 37 -8.63 -5.56 -11.58
C GLU A 37 -8.34 -4.90 -10.23
N VAL A 38 -9.33 -4.89 -9.35
CA VAL A 38 -9.17 -4.31 -8.02
C VAL A 38 -8.24 -5.15 -7.17
N VAL A 39 -8.30 -6.47 -7.28
CA VAL A 39 -7.36 -7.35 -6.57
C VAL A 39 -5.94 -7.07 -7.02
N GLY A 40 -5.74 -6.84 -8.33
CA GLY A 40 -4.43 -6.47 -8.84
C GLY A 40 -3.93 -5.16 -8.26
N LEU A 41 -4.83 -4.19 -8.13
CA LEU A 41 -4.49 -2.90 -7.51
C LEU A 41 -4.05 -3.11 -6.06
N ILE A 42 -4.79 -3.91 -5.30
CA ILE A 42 -4.44 -4.19 -3.91
C ILE A 42 -3.08 -4.85 -3.81
N ARG A 43 -2.80 -5.81 -4.68
CA ARG A 43 -1.50 -6.49 -4.70
C ARG A 43 -0.38 -5.53 -5.05
N GLY A 44 -0.62 -4.61 -5.99
CA GLY A 44 0.34 -3.59 -6.35
C GLY A 44 0.64 -2.65 -5.19
N LEU A 45 -0.39 -2.27 -4.46
CA LEU A 45 -0.23 -1.41 -3.28
C LEU A 45 0.57 -2.13 -2.19
N GLU A 46 0.29 -3.42 -1.98
CA GLU A 46 1.05 -4.22 -1.02
C GLU A 46 2.52 -4.31 -1.42
N ALA A 47 2.80 -4.58 -2.68
CA ALA A 47 4.16 -4.67 -3.17
C ALA A 47 4.88 -3.34 -2.99
N SER A 48 4.21 -2.24 -3.31
CA SER A 48 4.79 -0.90 -3.17
C SER A 48 5.11 -0.60 -1.71
N LYS A 49 4.22 -0.98 -0.81
CA LYS A 49 4.44 -0.80 0.61
C LYS A 49 5.67 -1.57 1.08
N ASN A 50 5.81 -2.81 0.63
CA ASN A 50 6.95 -3.63 0.99
C ASN A 50 8.26 -3.04 0.47
N HIS A 51 8.25 -2.57 -0.78
CA HIS A 51 9.44 -1.91 -1.35
C HIS A 51 9.83 -0.69 -0.55
N MET A 52 8.82 0.08 -0.16
CA MET A 52 9.07 1.29 0.59
C MET A 52 9.62 0.98 1.98
N GLU A 53 9.10 -0.06 2.62
CA GLU A 53 9.60 -0.47 3.93
C GLU A 53 11.05 -0.93 3.84
N ASP A 54 11.38 -1.65 2.78
CA ASP A 54 12.76 -2.09 2.55
C ASP A 54 13.68 -0.89 2.35
N LEU A 55 13.25 0.07 1.56
CA LEU A 55 14.05 1.27 1.33
C LEU A 55 14.27 2.06 2.62
N ALA A 56 13.20 2.20 3.40
CA ALA A 56 13.30 2.94 4.66
C ALA A 56 14.25 2.24 5.62
N LYS A 57 14.15 0.92 5.68
CA LYS A 57 15.03 0.14 6.54
C LYS A 57 16.49 0.26 6.11
N ASN A 58 16.75 0.11 4.83
CA ASN A 58 18.12 0.20 4.31
C ASN A 58 18.69 1.59 4.50
N TYR A 59 17.87 2.60 4.29
CA TYR A 59 18.29 3.99 4.48
C TYR A 59 18.70 4.23 5.93
N MET A 60 17.90 3.75 6.87
CA MET A 60 18.17 3.95 8.28
C MET A 60 19.39 3.14 8.74
N GLU A 61 19.57 1.94 8.19
CA GLU A 61 20.74 1.13 8.51
C GLU A 61 22.02 1.77 8.01
N ASN A 62 21.98 2.37 6.83
CA ASN A 62 23.13 3.07 6.27
C ASN A 62 23.51 4.29 7.10
N ASP A 63 22.52 4.91 7.73
CA ASP A 63 22.74 6.07 8.56
C ASP A 63 23.50 5.73 9.83
N ASP A 64 23.41 4.50 10.26
CA ASP A 64 24.07 4.04 11.48
C ASP A 64 25.58 3.85 11.31
N ASP A 65 26.03 3.80 10.08
CA ASP A 65 27.45 3.69 9.81
C ASP A 65 28.14 5.03 9.88
#